data_9b6e69506f1ef1aa20fd5703f0e46532
#
_entry.id   9b6e69506f1ef1aa20fd5703f0e46532
#
_cell.length_a   1.000
_cell.length_b   1.000
_cell.length_c   1.000
_cell.angle_alpha   90.00
_cell.angle_beta   90.00
_cell.angle_gamma   90.00
#
_symmetry.space_group_name_H-M   'P 1'
#
loop_
_entity.id
_entity.type
_entity.pdbx_description
1 polymer ?
#
loop_
_entity_poly.entity_id
_entity_poly.type
_entity_poly.pdbx_seq_one_letter_code
_entity_poly.pdbx_strand_id
1 'polypeptide(L)'
;MDNDRGQSLITKYVWVIETIYRRRKISFKELNELWLRDDISRGVDIPKRTFDNWRYVIWDIFGISIVNENRGEYRYYIENEEDGSA
;
A
#
# COMPACT_ATOMS: atom_id res chain seq x y z
N MET A 1 -7.85 21.05 13.92
CA MET A 1 -7.49 20.68 14.22
C MET A 1 -7.08 19.64 13.92
N ASP A 2 -6.96 19.29 14.03
CA ASP A 2 -6.79 18.24 13.98
C ASP A 2 -7.07 17.49 12.83
N ASN A 3 -7.51 17.99 11.73
CA ASN A 3 -7.77 17.29 10.55
C ASN A 3 -6.62 16.65 9.95
N ASP A 4 -5.46 17.26 10.05
CA ASP A 4 -4.28 16.62 9.58
C ASP A 4 -4.05 15.39 10.31
N ARG A 5 -4.37 15.41 11.59
CA ARG A 5 -4.20 14.26 12.33
C ARG A 5 -5.23 13.33 11.99
N GLY A 6 -6.32 13.76 11.44
CA GLY A 6 -7.36 12.89 11.06
C GLY A 6 -6.97 11.95 9.98
N GLN A 7 -5.91 12.28 9.24
CA GLN A 7 -5.39 11.33 8.29
C GLN A 7 -4.41 10.46 9.01
N SER A 8 -4.92 9.60 9.83
CA SER A 8 -4.06 8.74 10.61
C SER A 8 -3.32 7.77 9.71
N LEU A 9 -2.34 7.12 10.25
CA LEU A 9 -1.60 6.12 9.51
C LEU A 9 -2.51 4.98 9.10
N ILE A 10 -3.50 4.66 9.91
CA ILE A 10 -4.42 3.58 9.57
C ILE A 10 -5.13 3.90 8.26
N THR A 11 -5.56 5.14 8.09
CA THR A 11 -6.22 5.53 6.85
C THR A 11 -5.29 5.34 5.66
N LYS A 12 -4.03 5.66 5.83
CA LYS A 12 -3.06 5.50 4.75
C LYS A 12 -2.82 4.03 4.45
N TYR A 13 -2.75 3.20 5.47
CA TYR A 13 -2.57 1.78 5.27
C TYR A 13 -3.75 1.19 4.52
N VAL A 14 -4.95 1.58 4.89
CA VAL A 14 -6.14 1.08 4.21
C VAL A 14 -6.13 1.50 2.75
N TRP A 15 -5.72 2.74 2.48
CA TRP A 15 -5.65 3.21 1.11
C TRP A 15 -4.71 2.33 0.27
N VAL A 16 -3.55 2.02 0.84
CA VAL A 16 -2.57 1.20 0.12
C VAL A 16 -3.13 -0.19 -0.12
N ILE A 17 -3.72 -0.78 0.90
CA ILE A 17 -4.25 -2.12 0.80
C ILE A 17 -5.34 -2.18 -0.28
N GLU A 18 -6.26 -1.24 -0.24
CA GLU A 18 -7.35 -1.24 -1.18
C GLU A 18 -6.88 -1.01 -2.59
N THR A 19 -5.92 -0.13 -2.77
CA THR A 19 -5.43 0.18 -4.09
C THR A 19 -4.75 -1.03 -4.71
N ILE A 20 -3.91 -1.70 -3.96
CA ILE A 20 -3.22 -2.87 -4.47
C ILE A 20 -4.21 -3.99 -4.72
N TYR A 21 -5.14 -4.18 -3.82
CA TYR A 21 -6.12 -5.24 -3.97
C TYR A 21 -6.96 -5.02 -5.24
N ARG A 22 -7.36 -3.79 -5.48
CA ARG A 22 -8.19 -3.48 -6.62
C ARG A 22 -7.46 -3.64 -7.93
N ARG A 23 -6.17 -3.29 -7.95
CA ARG A 23 -5.38 -3.41 -9.15
C ARG A 23 -4.80 -4.79 -9.33
N ARG A 24 -4.83 -5.61 -8.31
CA ARG A 24 -4.24 -6.93 -8.27
C ARG A 24 -2.74 -6.87 -8.21
N LYS A 25 -2.08 -6.26 -9.18
CA LYS A 25 -0.64 -6.03 -9.16
C LYS A 25 -0.39 -4.60 -9.60
N ILE A 26 0.54 -3.94 -8.96
CA ILE A 26 0.82 -2.55 -9.26
C ILE A 26 2.27 -2.25 -8.94
N SER A 27 2.94 -1.50 -9.82
CA SER A 27 4.31 -1.11 -9.54
C SER A 27 4.31 0.01 -8.52
N PHE A 28 5.44 0.21 -7.87
CA PHE A 28 5.54 1.29 -6.90
C PHE A 28 5.33 2.64 -7.59
N LYS A 29 5.81 2.77 -8.81
CA LYS A 29 5.64 4.00 -9.54
C LYS A 29 4.16 4.29 -9.79
N GLU A 30 3.42 3.29 -10.22
CA GLU A 30 2.00 3.48 -10.45
C GLU A 30 1.27 3.77 -9.16
N LEU A 31 1.66 3.11 -8.09
CA LEU A 31 1.01 3.32 -6.81
C LEU A 31 1.19 4.77 -6.39
N ASN A 32 2.41 5.30 -6.55
CA ASN A 32 2.67 6.68 -6.20
C ASN A 32 1.91 7.66 -7.09
N GLU A 33 1.75 7.31 -8.35
CA GLU A 33 0.98 8.19 -9.23
C GLU A 33 -0.46 8.28 -8.78
N LEU A 34 -1.05 7.17 -8.38
CA LEU A 34 -2.41 7.18 -7.87
C LEU A 34 -2.49 7.89 -6.54
N TRP A 35 -1.48 7.70 -5.70
CA TRP A 35 -1.42 8.35 -4.40
C TRP A 35 -1.40 9.86 -4.57
N LEU A 36 -0.59 10.36 -5.51
CA LEU A 36 -0.48 11.80 -5.69
C LEU A 36 -1.75 12.41 -6.25
N ARG A 37 -2.57 11.63 -6.92
CA ARG A 37 -3.83 12.13 -7.43
C ARG A 37 -4.90 12.20 -6.37
N ASP A 38 -4.69 11.51 -5.26
CA ASP A 38 -5.66 11.47 -4.20
C ASP A 38 -5.33 12.54 -3.17
N ASP A 39 -6.36 13.16 -2.60
CA ASP A 39 -6.13 14.21 -1.62
C ASP A 39 -5.38 13.71 -0.41
N ILE A 40 -5.46 12.42 -0.13
CA ILE A 40 -4.78 11.87 1.02
C ILE A 40 -3.29 12.12 0.98
N SER A 41 -2.72 12.28 -0.23
CA SER A 41 -1.28 12.50 -0.37
C SER A 41 -0.86 13.90 0.01
N ARG A 42 -1.78 14.85 -0.08
CA ARG A 42 -1.47 16.24 0.10
C ARG A 42 -0.35 16.69 -0.82
N GLY A 43 -0.24 16.03 -1.97
CA GLY A 43 0.74 16.40 -2.98
C GLY A 43 2.14 15.89 -2.71
N VAL A 44 2.29 15.00 -1.73
CA VAL A 44 3.61 14.48 -1.38
C VAL A 44 3.63 12.98 -1.66
N ASP A 45 4.61 12.53 -2.42
CA ASP A 45 4.67 11.13 -2.78
C ASP A 45 5.16 10.30 -1.59
N ILE A 46 5.06 8.99 -1.72
CA ILE A 46 5.49 8.07 -0.68
C ILE A 46 6.92 7.67 -0.98
N PRO A 47 7.87 7.98 -0.09
CA PRO A 47 9.23 7.50 -0.30
C PRO A 47 9.27 5.98 -0.23
N LYS A 48 10.19 5.39 -0.99
CA LYS A 48 10.27 3.94 -1.03
C LYS A 48 10.50 3.34 0.35
N ARG A 49 11.35 3.97 1.14
CA ARG A 49 11.61 3.47 2.48
C ARG A 49 10.34 3.50 3.33
N THR A 50 9.56 4.56 3.21
CA THR A 50 8.32 4.68 3.95
C THR A 50 7.35 3.60 3.51
N PHE A 51 7.27 3.36 2.21
CA PHE A 51 6.37 2.33 1.69
C PHE A 51 6.76 0.96 2.23
N ASP A 52 8.05 0.65 2.25
CA ASP A 52 8.49 -0.63 2.76
C ASP A 52 8.17 -0.78 4.24
N ASN A 53 8.30 0.30 4.99
CA ASN A 53 7.95 0.26 6.38
C ASN A 53 6.43 0.06 6.55
N TRP A 54 5.63 0.68 5.71
CA TRP A 54 4.19 0.50 5.78
C TRP A 54 3.82 -0.95 5.48
N ARG A 55 4.52 -1.59 4.53
CA ARG A 55 4.24 -2.97 4.22
C ARG A 55 4.44 -3.84 5.45
N TYR A 56 5.51 -3.58 6.19
CA TYR A 56 5.80 -4.35 7.38
C TYR A 56 4.73 -4.12 8.45
N VAL A 57 4.33 -2.87 8.65
CA VAL A 57 3.33 -2.56 9.66
C VAL A 57 1.97 -3.11 9.27
N ILE A 58 1.65 -3.08 7.99
CA ILE A 58 0.39 -3.63 7.51
C ILE A 58 0.35 -5.11 7.81
N TRP A 59 1.45 -5.80 7.60
CA TRP A 59 1.51 -7.21 7.91
C TRP A 59 1.33 -7.42 9.42
N ASP A 60 1.98 -6.59 10.21
CA ASP A 60 1.95 -6.74 11.66
C ASP A 60 0.56 -6.49 12.22
N ILE A 61 -0.12 -5.48 11.73
CA ILE A 61 -1.42 -5.11 12.27
C ILE A 61 -2.57 -5.89 11.65
N PHE A 62 -2.55 -6.03 10.33
CA PHE A 62 -3.68 -6.63 9.62
C PHE A 62 -3.45 -8.05 9.17
N GLY A 63 -2.23 -8.54 9.26
CA GLY A 63 -1.93 -9.87 8.76
C GLY A 63 -1.97 -9.96 7.26
N ILE A 64 -1.86 -8.81 6.57
CA ILE A 64 -1.91 -8.78 5.11
C ILE A 64 -0.50 -8.67 4.58
N SER A 65 -0.13 -9.59 3.72
CA SER A 65 1.21 -9.64 3.16
C SER A 65 1.23 -9.00 1.79
N ILE A 66 1.95 -7.89 1.65
CA ILE A 66 2.13 -7.22 0.38
C ILE A 66 3.52 -7.59 -0.09
N VAL A 67 3.59 -8.35 -1.19
CA VAL A 67 4.88 -8.87 -1.65
C VAL A 67 5.21 -8.34 -3.02
N ASN A 68 6.50 -8.37 -3.34
CA ASN A 68 7.00 -7.92 -4.63
C ASN A 68 7.28 -9.14 -5.48
N GLU A 69 6.91 -9.09 -6.76
CA GLU A 69 7.11 -10.26 -7.60
C GLU A 69 8.57 -10.50 -7.93
N ASN A 70 9.45 -9.50 -7.67
CA ASN A 70 10.90 -9.67 -7.82
C ASN A 70 11.36 -10.01 -9.21
N ARG A 71 10.59 -9.66 -10.20
CA ARG A 71 11.00 -9.84 -11.57
C ARG A 71 10.07 -9.02 -12.43
N GLY A 72 10.38 -8.88 -13.70
CA GLY A 72 9.59 -8.10 -14.62
C GLY A 72 9.54 -6.66 -14.16
N GLU A 73 8.36 -6.17 -13.90
CA GLU A 73 8.20 -4.79 -13.50
C GLU A 73 8.25 -4.63 -12.00
N TYR A 74 8.55 -5.70 -11.28
CA TYR A 74 8.68 -5.64 -9.82
C TYR A 74 7.42 -5.07 -9.20
N ARG A 75 6.26 -5.59 -9.64
CA ARG A 75 5.01 -5.10 -9.11
C ARG A 75 4.71 -5.73 -7.76
N TYR A 76 3.87 -5.04 -7.00
CA TYR A 76 3.46 -5.53 -5.68
C TYR A 76 2.06 -6.10 -5.78
N TYR A 77 1.77 -7.08 -4.95
CA TYR A 77 0.45 -7.70 -4.89
C TYR A 77 0.22 -8.24 -3.48
N ILE A 78 -1.03 -8.49 -3.16
CA ILE A 78 -1.37 -9.03 -1.86
C ILE A 78 -1.40 -10.53 -1.97
N GLU A 79 -0.59 -11.17 -1.15
CA GLU A 79 -0.51 -12.61 -1.16
C GLU A 79 -1.71 -13.15 -0.42
N ASN A 80 -2.46 -14.03 -1.06
CA ASN A 80 -3.68 -14.51 -0.48
C ASN A 80 -3.50 -15.93 -0.04
N GLU A 81 -3.12 -16.13 1.19
CA GLU A 81 -2.86 -17.46 1.65
C GLU A 81 -4.10 -18.25 1.85
N GLU A 82 -5.22 -17.58 2.03
CA GLU A 82 -6.39 -18.31 2.25
C GLU A 82 -6.79 -19.12 1.10
N ASP A 83 -6.52 -18.64 -0.08
CA ASP A 83 -6.83 -19.44 -1.26
C ASP A 83 -6.06 -20.71 -1.23
N GLY A 84 -4.86 -20.64 -0.79
CA GLY A 84 -4.05 -21.83 -0.75
C GLY A 84 -4.52 -22.80 0.29
N SER A 85 -5.04 -22.27 1.37
CA SER A 85 -5.43 -23.17 2.40
C SER A 85 -6.78 -23.74 2.13
N ALA A 86 -7.52 -23.09 1.34
CA ALA A 86 -8.82 -23.62 1.01
C ALA A 86 -8.68 -24.74 0.05
#